data_15da104c1ae44c13ec178683c7da3cd6
#
_entry.id   15da104c1ae44c13ec178683c7da3cd6
#
_cell.length_a   1.000
_cell.length_b   1.000
_cell.length_c   1.000
_cell.angle_alpha   90.00
_cell.angle_beta   90.00
_cell.angle_gamma   90.00
#
_symmetry.space_group_name_H-M   'P 1'
#
loop_
_entity.id
_entity.type
_entity.pdbx_description
1 polymer ?
#
loop_
_entity_poly.entity_id
_entity_poly.type
_entity_poly.pdbx_seq_one_letter_code
_entity_poly.pdbx_strand_id
1 'polypeptide(L)'
;MPSREGTRYLLELDGAEGQRANSWHTDVTFVDAYPKASILRSVVAPAFGGDTLWANTATAYNELPSELRELADKLIAVHSN
;
A
#
# COMPACT_ATOMS: atom_id res chain seq x y z
N MET A 1 -10.43 -3.71 6.84
CA MET A 1 -9.60 -4.45 7.80
C MET A 1 -9.93 -3.99 9.22
N PRO A 2 -10.23 -4.92 10.09
CA PRO A 2 -10.58 -4.54 11.46
C PRO A 2 -9.34 -4.08 12.24
N SER A 3 -9.54 -3.12 13.13
CA SER A 3 -8.50 -2.73 14.05
C SER A 3 -8.34 -3.81 15.13
N ARG A 4 -7.13 -3.94 15.65
CA ARG A 4 -6.87 -4.78 16.81
C ARG A 4 -7.64 -4.22 18.01
N GLU A 5 -8.25 -5.09 18.79
CA GLU A 5 -9.04 -4.69 19.95
C GLU A 5 -8.20 -3.79 20.89
N GLY A 6 -8.81 -2.69 21.33
CA GLY A 6 -8.17 -1.74 22.23
C GLY A 6 -7.17 -0.79 21.56
N THR A 7 -6.98 -0.86 20.23
CA THR A 7 -6.00 -0.03 19.53
C THR A 7 -6.61 0.51 18.24
N ARG A 8 -6.71 1.85 18.12
CA ARG A 8 -7.35 2.50 16.95
C ARG A 8 -6.54 2.39 15.68
N TYR A 9 -5.21 2.41 15.78
CA TYR A 9 -4.32 2.56 14.64
C TYR A 9 -3.46 1.32 14.40
N LEU A 10 -3.73 0.24 15.10
CA LEU A 10 -3.01 -1.00 14.93
C LEU A 10 -3.88 -2.04 14.25
N LEU A 11 -3.41 -2.59 13.14
CA LEU A 11 -4.06 -3.67 12.40
C LEU A 11 -3.20 -4.92 12.48
N GLU A 12 -3.84 -6.07 12.67
CA GLU A 12 -3.20 -7.36 12.59
C GLU A 12 -3.47 -7.99 11.23
N LEU A 13 -2.38 -8.37 10.55
CA LEU A 13 -2.46 -9.03 9.26
C LEU A 13 -1.86 -10.43 9.39
N ASP A 14 -2.63 -11.44 9.05
CA ASP A 14 -2.19 -12.83 9.12
C ASP A 14 -2.42 -13.51 7.76
N GLY A 15 -1.33 -13.77 7.06
CA GLY A 15 -1.35 -14.45 5.77
C GLY A 15 -1.89 -15.87 5.84
N ALA A 16 -1.81 -16.52 7.00
CA ALA A 16 -2.36 -17.87 7.19
C ALA A 16 -3.88 -17.91 7.11
N GLU A 17 -4.54 -16.76 7.30
CA GLU A 17 -5.99 -16.64 7.17
C GLU A 17 -6.46 -16.36 5.74
N GLY A 18 -5.55 -16.43 4.77
CA GLY A 18 -5.89 -16.29 3.36
C GLY A 18 -5.93 -14.87 2.83
N GLN A 19 -5.60 -13.88 3.64
CA GLN A 19 -5.58 -12.47 3.24
C GLN A 19 -4.21 -12.08 2.72
N ARG A 20 -3.91 -12.51 1.50
CA ARG A 20 -2.64 -12.20 0.85
C ARG A 20 -2.81 -11.10 -0.19
N ALA A 21 -1.95 -10.09 -0.12
CA ALA A 21 -1.88 -9.07 -1.16
C ALA A 21 -1.14 -9.67 -2.37
N ASN A 22 -1.81 -9.71 -3.51
CA ASN A 22 -1.25 -10.26 -4.74
C ASN A 22 -1.31 -9.26 -5.91
N SER A 23 -1.59 -8.00 -5.62
CA SER A 23 -1.61 -6.93 -6.63
C SER A 23 -0.99 -5.67 -6.04
N TRP A 24 -0.38 -4.87 -6.93
CA TRP A 24 0.16 -3.59 -6.52
C TRP A 24 -0.96 -2.67 -6.02
N HIS A 25 -0.74 -2.04 -4.88
CA HIS A 25 -1.72 -1.16 -4.25
C HIS A 25 -1.04 -0.16 -3.32
N THR A 26 -1.79 0.85 -2.92
CA THR A 26 -1.44 1.74 -1.81
C THR A 26 -2.35 1.43 -0.63
N ASP A 27 -1.89 1.71 0.57
CA ASP A 27 -2.64 1.39 1.78
C ASP A 27 -3.51 2.56 2.21
N VAL A 28 -4.82 2.33 2.24
CA VAL A 28 -5.82 3.23 2.83
C VAL A 28 -5.74 4.67 2.28
N THR A 29 -5.56 4.80 0.96
CA THR A 29 -5.51 6.12 0.32
C THR A 29 -6.87 6.58 -0.20
N PHE A 30 -7.92 5.80 0.03
CA PHE A 30 -9.26 6.09 -0.47
C PHE A 30 -10.12 6.90 0.52
N VAL A 31 -9.56 7.32 1.65
CA VAL A 31 -10.24 8.15 2.65
C VAL A 31 -9.66 9.56 2.63
N ASP A 32 -10.49 10.56 3.00
CA ASP A 32 -10.06 11.96 2.97
C ASP A 32 -8.86 12.22 3.88
N ALA A 33 -8.87 11.67 5.07
CA ALA A 33 -7.75 11.78 6.01
C ALA A 33 -6.87 10.55 5.93
N TYR A 34 -6.20 10.36 4.78
CA TYR A 34 -5.36 9.20 4.56
C TYR A 34 -4.11 9.25 5.46
N PRO A 35 -3.58 8.08 5.85
CA PRO A 35 -2.36 8.02 6.65
C PRO A 35 -1.18 8.66 5.92
N LYS A 36 -0.41 9.48 6.62
CA LYS A 36 0.81 10.06 6.08
C LYS A 36 1.89 9.00 5.87
N ALA A 37 1.93 8.02 6.73
CA ALA A 37 2.89 6.92 6.67
C ALA A 37 2.29 5.71 7.37
N SER A 38 2.75 4.54 6.96
CA SER A 38 2.37 3.27 7.59
C SER A 38 3.62 2.50 7.96
N ILE A 39 3.56 1.76 9.04
CA ILE A 39 4.65 0.92 9.51
C ILE A 39 4.16 -0.51 9.57
N LEU A 40 4.84 -1.38 8.84
CA LEU A 40 4.56 -2.82 8.83
C LEU A 40 5.62 -3.53 9.64
N ARG A 41 5.19 -4.17 10.72
CA ARG A 41 6.09 -4.95 11.59
C ARG A 41 5.79 -6.43 11.44
N SER A 42 6.82 -7.20 11.12
CA SER A 42 6.70 -8.66 11.07
C SER A 42 6.83 -9.23 12.48
N VAL A 43 5.83 -9.97 12.92
CA VAL A 43 5.82 -10.63 14.23
C VAL A 43 6.22 -12.10 14.08
N VAL A 44 5.63 -12.78 13.10
CA VAL A 44 5.97 -14.15 12.75
C VAL A 44 6.29 -14.20 11.26
N ALA A 45 7.50 -14.59 10.93
CA ALA A 45 7.93 -14.70 9.54
C ALA A 45 8.19 -16.17 9.18
N PRO A 46 7.83 -16.60 7.96
CA PRO A 46 8.15 -17.94 7.51
C PRO A 46 9.65 -18.08 7.28
N ALA A 47 10.12 -19.34 7.22
CA ALA A 47 11.52 -19.62 6.94
C ALA A 47 11.92 -19.15 5.53
N PHE A 48 10.99 -19.15 4.59
CA PHE A 48 11.20 -18.66 3.23
C PHE A 48 9.84 -18.31 2.60
N GLY A 49 9.88 -17.51 1.56
CA GLY A 49 8.67 -17.06 0.86
C GLY A 49 7.92 -15.94 1.58
N GLY A 50 6.87 -15.45 0.97
CA GLY A 50 6.04 -14.40 1.53
C GLY A 50 6.71 -13.03 1.55
N ASP A 51 7.69 -12.79 0.67
CA ASP A 51 8.41 -11.53 0.63
C ASP A 51 7.50 -10.37 0.29
N THR A 52 7.77 -9.22 0.91
CA THR A 52 7.07 -7.99 0.60
C THR A 52 7.87 -7.21 -0.43
N LEU A 53 7.19 -6.79 -1.49
CA LEU A 53 7.78 -5.99 -2.55
C LEU A 53 7.30 -4.54 -2.45
N TRP A 54 8.19 -3.62 -2.78
CA TRP A 54 7.91 -2.19 -2.73
C TRP A 54 8.25 -1.54 -4.06
N ALA A 55 7.44 -0.58 -4.46
CA ALA A 55 7.72 0.24 -5.63
C ALA A 55 7.67 1.72 -5.24
N ASN A 56 8.65 2.48 -5.71
CA ASN A 56 8.69 3.92 -5.48
C ASN A 56 7.92 4.62 -6.60
N THR A 57 6.75 5.15 -6.29
CA THR A 57 5.88 5.78 -7.28
C THR A 57 6.45 7.12 -7.77
N ALA A 58 7.21 7.83 -6.95
CA ALA A 58 7.86 9.06 -7.39
C ALA A 58 8.91 8.77 -8.45
N THR A 59 9.71 7.72 -8.27
CA THR A 59 10.68 7.28 -9.27
C THR A 59 9.96 6.81 -10.54
N ALA A 60 8.88 6.06 -10.40
CA ALA A 60 8.10 5.60 -11.55
C ALA A 60 7.59 6.78 -12.39
N TYR A 61 7.09 7.83 -11.73
CA TYR A 61 6.67 9.04 -12.40
C TYR A 61 7.84 9.73 -13.11
N ASN A 62 8.97 9.89 -12.44
CA ASN A 62 10.13 10.59 -12.99
C ASN A 62 10.76 9.87 -14.18
N GLU A 63 10.59 8.56 -14.26
CA GLU A 63 11.11 7.76 -15.37
C GLU A 63 10.16 7.65 -16.55
N LEU A 64 8.96 8.22 -16.46
CA LEU A 64 8.04 8.25 -17.59
C LEU A 64 8.59 9.11 -18.72
N PRO A 65 8.32 8.76 -19.99
CA PRO A 65 8.53 9.69 -21.10
C PRO A 65 7.79 11.00 -20.85
N SER A 66 8.34 12.12 -21.36
CA SER A 66 7.79 13.45 -21.09
C SER A 66 6.31 13.58 -21.44
N GLU A 67 5.88 12.95 -22.52
CA GLU A 67 4.48 12.99 -22.96
C GLU A 67 3.55 12.33 -21.93
N LEU A 68 3.99 11.22 -21.35
CA LEU A 68 3.21 10.53 -20.33
C LEU A 68 3.19 11.30 -18.99
N ARG A 69 4.30 11.96 -18.65
CA ARG A 69 4.32 12.81 -17.46
C ARG A 69 3.38 13.99 -17.61
N GLU A 70 3.36 14.63 -18.77
CA GLU A 70 2.43 15.72 -19.06
C GLU A 70 0.98 15.28 -18.94
N LEU A 71 0.66 14.08 -19.44
CA LEU A 71 -0.67 13.52 -19.30
C LEU A 71 -1.00 13.26 -17.83
N ALA A 72 -0.10 12.63 -17.09
CA ALA A 72 -0.30 12.32 -15.68
C ALA A 72 -0.53 13.58 -14.86
N ASP A 73 0.18 14.67 -15.17
CA ASP A 73 0.04 15.93 -14.44
C ASP A 73 -1.35 16.56 -14.60
N LYS A 74 -2.07 16.19 -15.65
CA LYS A 74 -3.43 16.69 -15.93
C LYS A 74 -4.54 15.79 -15.39
N LEU A 75 -4.20 14.65 -14.83
CA LEU A 75 -5.16 13.65 -14.37
C LEU A 75 -5.22 13.62 -12.85
N ILE A 76 -6.36 13.21 -12.37
CA ILE A 76 -6.58 12.96 -10.94
C ILE A 76 -6.99 11.50 -10.78
N ALA A 77 -6.26 10.77 -9.93
CA ALA A 77 -6.61 9.39 -9.61
C ALA A 77 -7.69 9.36 -8.54
N VAL A 78 -8.72 8.56 -8.76
CA VAL A 78 -9.75 8.32 -7.75
C VAL A 78 -9.43 7.00 -7.08
N HIS A 79 -9.12 7.08 -5.79
CA HIS A 79 -8.80 5.89 -5.00
C HIS A 79 -10.07 5.33 -4.36
N SER A 80 -10.24 4.03 -4.42
CA SER A 80 -11.39 3.35 -3.85
C SER A 80 -10.97 2.07 -3.14
N ASN A 81 -11.86 1.65 -2.29
CA ASN A 81 -11.66 0.40 -1.56
C ASN A 81 -11.92 -0.81 -2.47
#